data_e4f8fafe559aa7965f765a610b7a1fb5
#
_entry.id   e4f8fafe559aa7965f765a610b7a1fb5
#
_cell.length_a   1.000
_cell.length_b   1.000
_cell.length_c   1.000
_cell.angle_alpha   90.00
_cell.angle_beta   90.00
_cell.angle_gamma   90.00
#
_symmetry.space_group_name_H-M   'P 1'
#
loop_
_entity.id
_entity.type
_entity.pdbx_description
1 polymer ?
#
loop_
_entity_poly.entity_id
_entity_poly.type
_entity_poly.pdbx_seq_one_letter_code
_entity_poly.pdbx_strand_id
1 'polypeptide(L)'
;MGSVLWPDDESYFQPVGTDPYYDGSTEVRLKSKLFFGKWGDFETHYETVLSGGDTRRKEKTLERLYPNLFSTGVVAGGLPSDKRRLLDLTKTIDQDDNSILYHRLDRLCLTLLPKWGVIRIGRQAVTWGNGFLFNPMDLFNPFSPSDIEREYKIGDDMISAQFSMKKFGDFQLLYVPRREPVSGDVEWKQSSLAGKLHFACGTTEFDILTAKHYKDAVIGLGSTGYLGNAAWRLDGIWTFLNEDRGTDNYLSVVANMDYSWVWWGKNLYGYLEYYFNGLCHNRYTEASADPDISERIDRGELFTLGRNYLSGHIRVELHPLFNVYLTIINNLTDPSGALQPRAVWDITQNVQITFGGNVYYGGRDTEYGGYKIAGTNFLNKASNSVFLWLTYFF
;
A
#
# COMPACT_ATOMS: atom_id res chain seq x y z
N MET A 1 2.47 -4.59 18.91
CA MET A 1 2.30 -3.16 18.63
C MET A 1 1.22 -2.60 19.53
N GLY A 2 1.42 -1.40 20.08
CA GLY A 2 0.39 -0.63 20.76
C GLY A 2 0.28 0.74 20.13
N SER A 3 -0.93 1.30 20.03
CA SER A 3 -1.17 2.63 19.49
C SER A 3 -2.21 3.40 20.30
N VAL A 4 -2.10 4.73 20.21
CA VAL A 4 -3.08 5.65 20.74
C VAL A 4 -3.51 6.57 19.61
N LEU A 5 -4.82 6.67 19.38
CA LEU A 5 -5.40 7.55 18.38
C LEU A 5 -6.20 8.65 19.06
N TRP A 6 -6.18 9.83 18.49
CA TRP A 6 -6.99 10.98 18.91
C TRP A 6 -7.96 11.33 17.77
N PRO A 7 -9.20 10.80 17.79
CA PRO A 7 -10.22 11.17 16.83
C PRO A 7 -10.58 12.64 17.00
N ASP A 8 -10.90 13.28 15.89
CA ASP A 8 -11.36 14.66 15.92
C ASP A 8 -12.84 14.76 16.26
N ASP A 9 -13.25 15.79 17.01
CA ASP A 9 -14.64 16.00 17.46
C ASP A 9 -15.64 16.22 16.30
N GLU A 10 -15.16 16.51 15.10
CA GLU A 10 -15.97 16.66 13.91
C GLU A 10 -15.95 15.41 12.99
N SER A 11 -15.16 14.41 13.34
CA SER A 11 -15.03 13.17 12.57
C SER A 11 -16.29 12.31 12.67
N TYR A 12 -16.37 11.29 11.82
CA TYR A 12 -17.45 10.29 11.90
C TYR A 12 -17.45 9.49 13.20
N PHE A 13 -16.42 9.58 14.04
CA PHE A 13 -16.38 9.00 15.38
C PHE A 13 -17.18 9.80 16.42
N GLN A 14 -17.54 11.05 16.13
CA GLN A 14 -18.25 11.92 17.06
C GLN A 14 -19.45 11.26 17.78
N PRO A 15 -20.33 10.44 17.13
CA PRO A 15 -21.45 9.81 17.80
C PRO A 15 -21.09 8.76 18.86
N VAL A 16 -19.87 8.24 18.82
CA VAL A 16 -19.39 7.17 19.74
C VAL A 16 -18.31 7.67 20.70
N GLY A 17 -18.03 9.00 20.68
CA GLY A 17 -17.06 9.67 21.53
C GLY A 17 -15.68 9.74 20.90
N THR A 18 -14.99 10.86 21.15
CA THR A 18 -13.69 11.22 20.58
C THR A 18 -12.56 11.24 21.62
N ASP A 19 -12.78 10.65 22.81
CA ASP A 19 -11.72 10.37 23.77
C ASP A 19 -10.60 9.54 23.11
N PRO A 20 -9.37 9.59 23.62
CA PRO A 20 -8.27 8.80 23.06
C PRO A 20 -8.59 7.32 23.00
N TYR A 21 -8.36 6.68 21.84
CA TYR A 21 -8.55 5.25 21.59
C TYR A 21 -7.23 4.52 21.78
N TYR A 22 -7.29 3.39 22.48
CA TYR A 22 -6.15 2.52 22.75
C TYR A 22 -6.31 1.22 22.00
N ASP A 23 -5.37 0.92 21.11
CA ASP A 23 -5.39 -0.29 20.31
C ASP A 23 -4.10 -1.09 20.50
N GLY A 24 -4.21 -2.39 20.28
CA GLY A 24 -3.09 -3.30 20.36
C GLY A 24 -3.17 -4.41 19.32
N SER A 25 -2.00 -4.85 18.85
CA SER A 25 -1.89 -6.02 17.98
C SER A 25 -0.64 -6.84 18.30
N THR A 26 -0.76 -8.14 18.09
CA THR A 26 0.35 -9.09 18.15
C THR A 26 0.32 -9.94 16.89
N GLU A 27 1.45 -10.00 16.20
CA GLU A 27 1.65 -10.80 15.00
C GLU A 27 2.75 -11.81 15.23
N VAL A 28 2.51 -13.04 14.84
CA VAL A 28 3.52 -14.10 14.77
C VAL A 28 3.59 -14.58 13.34
N ARG A 29 4.79 -14.51 12.73
CA ARG A 29 5.04 -14.92 11.36
C ARG A 29 6.10 -16.01 11.28
N LEU A 30 5.72 -17.16 10.75
CA LEU A 30 6.62 -18.28 10.48
C LEU A 30 6.92 -18.35 8.99
N LYS A 31 8.21 -18.37 8.66
CA LYS A 31 8.69 -18.45 7.27
C LYS A 31 9.40 -19.79 7.08
N SER A 32 9.01 -20.51 6.02
CA SER A 32 9.66 -21.78 5.64
C SER A 32 9.98 -21.77 4.15
N LYS A 33 11.15 -22.29 3.81
CA LYS A 33 11.56 -22.45 2.42
C LYS A 33 12.21 -23.81 2.23
N LEU A 34 11.64 -24.62 1.33
CA LEU A 34 12.10 -25.95 0.97
C LEU A 34 12.76 -25.90 -0.41
N PHE A 35 14.01 -26.31 -0.52
CA PHE A 35 14.75 -26.32 -1.77
C PHE A 35 14.74 -27.69 -2.42
N PHE A 36 14.45 -27.74 -3.72
CA PHE A 36 14.46 -28.96 -4.55
C PHE A 36 15.69 -28.97 -5.45
N GLY A 37 16.88 -28.90 -4.82
CA GLY A 37 18.14 -28.82 -5.53
C GLY A 37 18.27 -27.52 -6.35
N LYS A 38 18.65 -27.65 -7.64
CA LYS A 38 18.86 -26.50 -8.52
C LYS A 38 17.64 -26.14 -9.39
N TRP A 39 16.55 -26.90 -9.26
CA TRP A 39 15.42 -26.74 -10.17
C TRP A 39 14.24 -25.98 -9.59
N GLY A 40 14.24 -25.73 -8.27
CA GLY A 40 13.18 -24.93 -7.67
C GLY A 40 13.18 -24.92 -6.14
N ASP A 41 12.22 -24.17 -5.61
CA ASP A 41 11.92 -24.07 -4.18
C ASP A 41 10.42 -23.91 -3.94
N PHE A 42 10.02 -24.18 -2.71
CA PHE A 42 8.68 -23.94 -2.22
C PHE A 42 8.73 -23.07 -0.98
N GLU A 43 8.08 -21.92 -1.01
CA GLU A 43 8.09 -20.92 0.05
C GLU A 43 6.70 -20.80 0.68
N THR A 44 6.67 -20.79 2.01
CA THR A 44 5.43 -20.62 2.79
C THR A 44 5.67 -19.64 3.92
N HIS A 45 4.80 -18.61 4.03
CA HIS A 45 4.73 -17.72 5.19
C HIS A 45 3.36 -17.87 5.84
N TYR A 46 3.35 -18.33 7.06
CA TYR A 46 2.17 -18.43 7.88
C TYR A 46 2.17 -17.31 8.93
N GLU A 47 1.05 -16.65 9.07
CA GLU A 47 0.87 -15.51 9.94
C GLU A 47 -0.37 -15.72 10.82
N THR A 48 -0.23 -15.40 12.11
CA THR A 48 -1.34 -15.32 13.06
C THR A 48 -1.33 -13.93 13.67
N VAL A 49 -2.49 -13.28 13.66
CA VAL A 49 -2.65 -11.91 14.15
C VAL A 49 -3.79 -11.87 15.15
N LEU A 50 -3.49 -11.33 16.33
CA LEU A 50 -4.46 -10.87 17.31
C LEU A 50 -4.45 -9.35 17.30
N SER A 51 -5.59 -8.73 17.04
CA SER A 51 -5.75 -7.27 17.03
C SER A 51 -7.02 -6.89 17.75
N GLY A 52 -7.00 -5.77 18.48
CA GLY A 52 -8.18 -5.29 19.19
C GLY A 52 -7.93 -3.95 19.86
N GLY A 53 -9.03 -3.38 20.38
CA GLY A 53 -9.03 -2.13 21.12
C GLY A 53 -10.25 -1.27 20.86
N ASP A 54 -10.09 0.01 21.19
CA ASP A 54 -11.20 0.97 21.16
C ASP A 54 -11.67 1.27 19.74
N THR A 55 -10.74 1.43 18.77
CA THR A 55 -11.09 1.71 17.36
C THR A 55 -12.07 0.66 16.84
N ARG A 56 -11.73 -0.61 16.97
CA ARG A 56 -12.60 -1.70 16.53
C ARG A 56 -13.98 -1.66 17.20
N ARG A 57 -14.01 -1.50 18.52
CA ARG A 57 -15.26 -1.44 19.31
C ARG A 57 -16.16 -0.29 18.85
N LYS A 58 -15.56 0.88 18.62
CA LYS A 58 -16.26 2.08 18.19
C LYS A 58 -16.77 1.96 16.75
N GLU A 59 -15.97 1.40 15.85
CA GLU A 59 -16.37 1.11 14.46
C GLU A 59 -17.55 0.13 14.42
N LYS A 60 -17.52 -0.95 15.22
CA LYS A 60 -18.64 -1.90 15.32
C LYS A 60 -19.93 -1.23 15.86
N THR A 61 -19.79 -0.29 16.76
CA THR A 61 -20.91 0.50 17.25
C THR A 61 -21.47 1.43 16.18
N LEU A 62 -20.59 2.12 15.44
CA LEU A 62 -20.97 2.97 14.32
C LEU A 62 -21.63 2.19 13.18
N GLU A 63 -21.12 1.01 12.84
CA GLU A 63 -21.69 0.12 11.83
C GLU A 63 -23.15 -0.24 12.16
N ARG A 64 -23.45 -0.46 13.45
CA ARG A 64 -24.83 -0.72 13.92
C ARG A 64 -25.73 0.52 13.89
N LEU A 65 -25.18 1.70 14.23
CA LEU A 65 -25.93 2.96 14.26
C LEU A 65 -26.11 3.57 12.87
N TYR A 66 -25.12 3.43 12.01
CA TYR A 66 -25.05 4.06 10.68
C TYR A 66 -24.56 3.06 9.60
N PRO A 67 -25.35 2.01 9.26
CA PRO A 67 -24.92 0.98 8.30
C PRO A 67 -24.47 1.54 6.96
N ASN A 68 -25.12 2.62 6.50
CA ASN A 68 -24.81 3.25 5.21
C ASN A 68 -23.44 3.93 5.17
N LEU A 69 -22.87 4.28 6.33
CA LEU A 69 -21.53 4.91 6.41
C LEU A 69 -20.42 3.95 5.94
N PHE A 70 -20.61 2.66 6.22
CA PHE A 70 -19.63 1.60 5.93
C PHE A 70 -19.86 0.94 4.55
N SER A 71 -21.06 1.12 3.97
CA SER A 71 -21.39 0.54 2.67
C SER A 71 -20.69 1.24 1.49
N THR A 72 -20.16 2.45 1.71
CA THR A 72 -19.54 3.28 0.68
C THR A 72 -18.04 3.04 0.50
N GLY A 73 -17.43 2.14 1.29
CA GLY A 73 -15.97 1.90 1.28
C GLY A 73 -15.11 3.06 1.77
N VAL A 74 -15.71 4.20 2.11
CA VAL A 74 -15.01 5.43 2.56
C VAL A 74 -14.39 5.27 3.94
N VAL A 75 -14.98 4.42 4.78
CA VAL A 75 -14.45 4.08 6.09
C VAL A 75 -13.75 2.72 5.98
N ALA A 76 -12.42 2.74 5.92
CA ALA A 76 -11.61 1.55 5.84
C ALA A 76 -11.46 0.92 7.24
N GLY A 77 -12.20 -0.12 7.52
CA GLY A 77 -12.08 -0.95 8.72
C GLY A 77 -12.11 -2.45 8.40
N GLY A 78 -11.90 -2.79 7.11
CA GLY A 78 -12.00 -4.17 6.62
C GLY A 78 -10.84 -5.05 7.05
N LEU A 79 -11.17 -6.23 7.59
CA LEU A 79 -10.20 -7.30 7.79
C LEU A 79 -9.60 -7.73 6.45
N PRO A 80 -8.35 -8.23 6.46
CA PRO A 80 -7.79 -8.88 5.28
C PRO A 80 -8.75 -9.96 4.78
N SER A 81 -9.17 -9.85 3.53
CA SER A 81 -10.16 -10.74 2.94
C SER A 81 -9.63 -11.34 1.65
N ASP A 82 -9.85 -12.65 1.48
CA ASP A 82 -9.51 -13.36 0.25
C ASP A 82 -10.70 -13.44 -0.74
N LYS A 83 -11.78 -12.70 -0.52
CA LYS A 83 -12.98 -12.76 -1.37
C LYS A 83 -12.71 -12.54 -2.87
N ARG A 84 -11.73 -11.71 -3.20
CA ARG A 84 -11.30 -11.48 -4.59
C ARG A 84 -10.19 -12.42 -5.05
N ARG A 85 -9.51 -13.15 -4.13
CA ARG A 85 -8.39 -14.02 -4.46
C ARG A 85 -8.86 -15.41 -4.90
N LEU A 86 -8.00 -16.11 -5.67
CA LEU A 86 -8.30 -17.47 -6.13
C LEU A 86 -8.41 -18.46 -4.97
N LEU A 87 -7.50 -18.36 -3.99
CA LEU A 87 -7.43 -19.24 -2.84
C LEU A 87 -7.91 -18.51 -1.58
N ASP A 88 -8.75 -19.16 -0.79
CA ASP A 88 -9.17 -18.70 0.53
C ASP A 88 -8.17 -19.22 1.57
N LEU A 89 -7.14 -18.43 1.86
CA LEU A 89 -6.04 -18.76 2.78
C LEU A 89 -6.05 -17.89 4.04
N THR A 90 -7.10 -17.11 4.27
CA THR A 90 -7.30 -16.28 5.46
C THR A 90 -8.54 -16.76 6.21
N LYS A 91 -8.38 -17.11 7.50
CA LYS A 91 -9.51 -17.55 8.34
C LYS A 91 -9.52 -16.86 9.68
N THR A 92 -10.68 -16.39 10.07
CA THR A 92 -10.94 -15.90 11.42
C THR A 92 -11.10 -17.10 12.36
N ILE A 93 -10.35 -17.08 13.46
CA ILE A 93 -10.42 -18.09 14.53
C ILE A 93 -11.47 -17.67 15.55
N ASP A 94 -11.39 -16.40 15.98
CA ASP A 94 -12.31 -15.81 16.95
C ASP A 94 -12.51 -14.32 16.67
N GLN A 95 -13.72 -13.82 16.94
CA GLN A 95 -14.06 -12.44 16.65
C GLN A 95 -15.17 -11.97 17.58
N ASP A 96 -14.94 -10.87 18.28
CA ASP A 96 -15.94 -10.12 19.02
C ASP A 96 -15.92 -8.62 18.65
N ASP A 97 -16.63 -7.80 19.41
CA ASP A 97 -16.67 -6.36 19.18
C ASP A 97 -15.33 -5.67 19.50
N ASN A 98 -14.53 -6.22 20.40
CA ASN A 98 -13.30 -5.61 20.90
C ASN A 98 -12.07 -6.17 20.20
N SER A 99 -12.08 -7.46 19.82
CA SER A 99 -10.90 -8.15 19.31
C SER A 99 -11.21 -9.04 18.13
N ILE A 100 -10.14 -9.40 17.41
CA ILE A 100 -10.16 -10.42 16.38
C ILE A 100 -8.87 -11.20 16.40
N LEU A 101 -8.99 -12.51 16.31
CA LEU A 101 -7.90 -13.44 16.07
C LEU A 101 -8.12 -14.12 14.73
N TYR A 102 -7.17 -13.95 13.82
CA TYR A 102 -7.18 -14.61 12.51
C TYR A 102 -5.80 -15.15 12.16
N HIS A 103 -5.77 -16.06 11.20
CA HIS A 103 -4.54 -16.53 10.59
C HIS A 103 -4.63 -16.54 9.08
N ARG A 104 -3.47 -16.49 8.42
CA ARG A 104 -3.39 -16.57 6.95
C ARG A 104 -2.07 -17.18 6.47
N LEU A 105 -2.11 -17.69 5.25
CA LEU A 105 -0.92 -17.96 4.46
C LEU A 105 -0.69 -16.78 3.52
N ASP A 106 0.26 -15.90 3.89
CA ASP A 106 0.59 -14.71 3.11
C ASP A 106 1.51 -15.03 1.92
N ARG A 107 2.25 -16.14 2.01
CA ARG A 107 3.02 -16.73 0.89
C ARG A 107 2.73 -18.22 0.82
N LEU A 108 2.51 -18.70 -0.39
CA LEU A 108 2.38 -20.12 -0.71
C LEU A 108 2.79 -20.26 -2.17
N CYS A 109 4.09 -20.35 -2.44
CA CYS A 109 4.65 -20.17 -3.77
C CYS A 109 5.61 -21.30 -4.14
N LEU A 110 5.36 -21.92 -5.27
CA LEU A 110 6.29 -22.84 -5.95
C LEU A 110 7.11 -22.05 -6.96
N THR A 111 8.42 -22.03 -6.80
CA THR A 111 9.37 -21.45 -7.75
C THR A 111 10.05 -22.55 -8.55
N LEU A 112 10.03 -22.47 -9.87
CA LEU A 112 10.74 -23.34 -10.80
C LEU A 112 11.81 -22.54 -11.53
N LEU A 113 12.99 -23.14 -11.71
CA LEU A 113 14.19 -22.50 -12.27
C LEU A 113 14.65 -23.17 -13.57
N PRO A 114 13.85 -23.10 -14.66
CA PRO A 114 14.28 -23.58 -15.96
C PRO A 114 15.48 -22.76 -16.48
N LYS A 115 16.26 -23.32 -17.39
CA LYS A 115 17.49 -22.66 -17.92
C LYS A 115 17.25 -21.30 -18.57
N TRP A 116 16.04 -21.00 -18.99
CA TRP A 116 15.67 -19.76 -19.68
C TRP A 116 15.08 -18.69 -18.75
N GLY A 117 14.81 -18.99 -17.48
CA GLY A 117 14.21 -18.01 -16.58
C GLY A 117 13.68 -18.58 -15.27
N VAL A 118 12.63 -17.94 -14.75
CA VAL A 118 11.97 -18.30 -13.49
C VAL A 118 10.47 -18.37 -13.70
N ILE A 119 9.82 -19.41 -13.18
CA ILE A 119 8.36 -19.50 -13.09
C ILE A 119 7.99 -19.55 -11.62
N ARG A 120 6.97 -18.77 -11.20
CA ARG A 120 6.41 -18.82 -9.86
C ARG A 120 4.90 -19.05 -9.95
N ILE A 121 4.38 -19.94 -9.11
CA ILE A 121 2.96 -20.33 -9.09
C ILE A 121 2.47 -20.30 -7.64
N GLY A 122 1.38 -19.56 -7.38
CA GLY A 122 0.74 -19.48 -6.08
C GLY A 122 0.72 -18.07 -5.51
N ARG A 123 0.52 -17.96 -4.18
CA ARG A 123 0.47 -16.68 -3.48
C ARG A 123 1.85 -16.08 -3.33
N GLN A 124 2.09 -14.98 -3.99
CA GLN A 124 3.37 -14.26 -4.03
C GLN A 124 3.15 -12.75 -4.13
N ALA A 125 4.15 -11.96 -3.73
CA ALA A 125 4.14 -10.52 -3.96
C ALA A 125 5.00 -10.18 -5.18
N VAL A 126 4.50 -9.26 -5.98
CA VAL A 126 5.23 -8.64 -7.09
C VAL A 126 5.17 -7.14 -6.90
N THR A 127 6.31 -6.48 -7.07
CA THR A 127 6.39 -5.01 -7.05
C THR A 127 7.00 -4.55 -8.35
N TRP A 128 6.27 -3.71 -9.09
CA TRP A 128 6.73 -3.05 -10.28
C TRP A 128 6.77 -1.54 -10.05
N GLY A 129 7.57 -0.84 -10.82
CA GLY A 129 7.72 0.62 -10.71
C GLY A 129 8.72 1.05 -9.65
N ASN A 130 8.99 2.35 -9.62
CA ASN A 130 10.12 2.98 -8.96
C ASN A 130 9.70 4.08 -7.96
N GLY A 131 8.42 4.21 -7.67
CA GLY A 131 7.90 5.14 -6.67
C GLY A 131 8.25 4.71 -5.25
N PHE A 132 8.48 5.67 -4.35
CA PHE A 132 8.78 5.43 -2.93
C PHE A 132 7.52 5.35 -2.07
N LEU A 133 6.66 6.37 -2.18
CA LEU A 133 5.39 6.45 -1.45
C LEU A 133 4.21 6.14 -2.36
N PHE A 134 4.22 6.74 -3.54
CA PHE A 134 3.21 6.52 -4.56
C PHE A 134 3.82 5.73 -5.70
N ASN A 135 3.25 4.60 -6.04
CA ASN A 135 3.79 3.75 -7.09
C ASN A 135 2.72 3.31 -8.09
N PRO A 136 2.38 4.15 -9.07
CA PRO A 136 1.31 3.87 -10.02
C PRO A 136 1.57 2.65 -10.91
N MET A 137 2.82 2.26 -11.14
CA MET A 137 3.16 1.04 -11.89
C MET A 137 3.00 -0.24 -11.07
N ASP A 138 2.84 -0.15 -9.75
CA ASP A 138 2.62 -1.29 -8.87
C ASP A 138 1.13 -1.67 -8.82
N LEU A 139 0.66 -2.35 -9.85
CA LEU A 139 -0.75 -2.71 -10.03
C LEU A 139 -1.24 -3.80 -9.06
N PHE A 140 -0.35 -4.51 -8.36
CA PHE A 140 -0.69 -5.71 -7.59
C PHE A 140 -0.44 -5.51 -6.10
N ASN A 141 -1.49 -5.10 -5.37
CA ASN A 141 -1.47 -4.80 -3.94
C ASN A 141 -0.37 -3.79 -3.57
N PRO A 142 -0.39 -2.55 -4.08
CA PRO A 142 0.58 -1.52 -3.72
C PRO A 142 0.54 -1.21 -2.22
N PHE A 143 1.67 -0.73 -1.67
CA PHE A 143 1.68 -0.21 -0.32
C PHE A 143 0.92 1.11 -0.25
N SER A 144 0.18 1.31 0.86
CA SER A 144 -0.38 2.62 1.16
C SER A 144 0.74 3.60 1.57
N PRO A 145 0.76 4.83 1.07
CA PRO A 145 1.71 5.87 1.52
C PRO A 145 1.65 6.18 3.01
N SER A 146 0.52 5.91 3.64
CA SER A 146 0.33 6.09 5.09
C SER A 146 0.74 4.88 5.93
N ASP A 147 1.01 3.73 5.29
CA ASP A 147 1.30 2.47 5.97
C ASP A 147 2.80 2.32 6.25
N ILE A 148 3.29 3.04 7.24
CA ILE A 148 4.71 3.00 7.66
C ILE A 148 5.02 1.69 8.39
N GLU A 149 4.00 0.96 8.82
CA GLU A 149 4.11 -0.18 9.74
C GLU A 149 4.27 -1.51 9.02
N ARG A 150 3.95 -1.59 7.71
CA ARG A 150 4.02 -2.83 6.96
C ARG A 150 5.38 -3.04 6.33
N GLU A 151 6.13 -3.97 6.90
CA GLU A 151 7.38 -4.45 6.32
C GLU A 151 7.15 -5.40 5.13
N TYR A 152 5.95 -5.96 5.00
CA TYR A 152 5.66 -7.02 4.03
C TYR A 152 4.46 -6.69 3.16
N LYS A 153 4.67 -6.72 1.86
CA LYS A 153 3.61 -6.61 0.88
C LYS A 153 2.72 -7.86 0.91
N ILE A 154 1.42 -7.69 0.98
CA ILE A 154 0.46 -8.79 0.93
C ILE A 154 0.55 -9.49 -0.43
N GLY A 155 0.59 -10.83 -0.44
CA GLY A 155 0.63 -11.63 -1.65
C GLY A 155 -0.72 -11.68 -2.38
N ASP A 156 -0.66 -11.90 -3.71
CA ASP A 156 -1.80 -12.23 -4.53
C ASP A 156 -1.59 -13.60 -5.20
N ASP A 157 -2.67 -14.30 -5.54
CA ASP A 157 -2.58 -15.62 -6.19
C ASP A 157 -2.32 -15.43 -7.66
N MET A 158 -1.15 -15.84 -8.15
CA MET A 158 -0.75 -15.60 -9.52
C MET A 158 0.19 -16.66 -10.09
N ILE A 159 0.26 -16.68 -11.41
CA ILE A 159 1.32 -17.35 -12.16
C ILE A 159 2.18 -16.26 -12.78
N SER A 160 3.46 -16.28 -12.49
CA SER A 160 4.43 -15.36 -13.08
C SER A 160 5.56 -16.11 -13.77
N ALA A 161 6.04 -15.56 -14.87
CA ALA A 161 7.20 -16.06 -15.59
C ALA A 161 8.15 -14.89 -15.91
N GLN A 162 9.44 -15.07 -15.66
CA GLN A 162 10.48 -14.10 -15.99
C GLN A 162 11.48 -14.75 -16.94
N PHE A 163 11.71 -14.11 -18.07
CA PHE A 163 12.58 -14.55 -19.14
C PHE A 163 13.81 -13.64 -19.19
N SER A 164 15.00 -14.17 -19.00
CA SER A 164 16.22 -13.42 -19.16
C SER A 164 16.58 -13.30 -20.63
N MET A 165 16.74 -12.07 -21.12
CA MET A 165 17.16 -11.76 -22.50
C MET A 165 18.66 -11.47 -22.60
N LYS A 166 19.46 -12.01 -21.69
CA LYS A 166 20.92 -11.87 -21.61
C LYS A 166 21.37 -10.40 -21.58
N LYS A 167 21.84 -9.85 -22.74
CA LYS A 167 22.38 -8.49 -22.82
C LYS A 167 21.32 -7.39 -22.91
N PHE A 168 20.06 -7.75 -23.15
CA PHE A 168 19.00 -6.77 -23.43
C PHE A 168 18.13 -6.45 -22.22
N GLY A 169 18.18 -7.28 -21.16
CA GLY A 169 17.31 -7.11 -19.99
C GLY A 169 16.49 -8.35 -19.66
N ASP A 170 15.26 -8.16 -19.19
CA ASP A 170 14.33 -9.24 -18.89
C ASP A 170 12.89 -8.89 -19.30
N PHE A 171 12.11 -9.92 -19.56
CA PHE A 171 10.68 -9.83 -19.80
C PHE A 171 9.94 -10.61 -18.73
N GLN A 172 8.96 -9.98 -18.11
CA GLN A 172 8.11 -10.58 -17.08
C GLN A 172 6.68 -10.66 -17.61
N LEU A 173 6.04 -11.79 -17.38
CA LEU A 173 4.64 -12.03 -17.69
C LEU A 173 3.96 -12.54 -16.42
N LEU A 174 2.77 -12.06 -16.12
CA LEU A 174 1.99 -12.57 -15.01
C LEU A 174 0.50 -12.61 -15.31
N TYR A 175 -0.16 -13.58 -14.72
CA TYR A 175 -1.60 -13.75 -14.73
C TYR A 175 -2.12 -13.89 -13.29
N VAL A 176 -3.09 -13.05 -12.93
CA VAL A 176 -3.72 -13.02 -11.60
C VAL A 176 -5.20 -13.39 -11.78
N PRO A 177 -5.58 -14.65 -11.58
CA PRO A 177 -6.98 -15.05 -11.55
C PRO A 177 -7.65 -14.46 -10.31
N ARG A 178 -8.81 -13.82 -10.46
CA ARG A 178 -9.60 -13.28 -9.36
C ARG A 178 -11.05 -13.67 -9.42
N ARG A 179 -11.66 -13.77 -8.24
CA ARG A 179 -13.07 -14.05 -8.07
C ARG A 179 -13.89 -12.77 -8.07
N GLU A 180 -15.10 -12.86 -8.58
CA GLU A 180 -16.13 -11.85 -8.32
C GLU A 180 -16.59 -12.02 -6.86
N PRO A 181 -16.58 -10.93 -6.03
CA PRO A 181 -16.81 -11.04 -4.58
C PRO A 181 -18.18 -11.57 -4.14
N VAL A 182 -19.21 -11.41 -4.97
CA VAL A 182 -20.59 -11.81 -4.66
C VAL A 182 -20.86 -13.25 -5.12
N SER A 183 -20.55 -13.58 -6.37
CA SER A 183 -20.77 -14.92 -6.92
C SER A 183 -19.72 -15.94 -6.46
N GLY A 184 -18.51 -15.49 -6.16
CA GLY A 184 -17.36 -16.35 -5.86
C GLY A 184 -16.72 -17.01 -7.09
N ASP A 185 -17.25 -16.75 -8.29
CA ASP A 185 -16.74 -17.34 -9.52
C ASP A 185 -15.49 -16.60 -10.03
N VAL A 186 -14.57 -17.34 -10.63
CA VAL A 186 -13.40 -16.73 -11.28
C VAL A 186 -13.82 -16.12 -12.61
N GLU A 187 -13.70 -14.80 -12.71
CA GLU A 187 -14.10 -14.07 -13.89
C GLU A 187 -12.93 -13.39 -14.60
N TRP A 188 -12.96 -13.42 -15.93
CA TRP A 188 -11.99 -12.70 -16.74
C TRP A 188 -12.00 -11.18 -16.48
N LYS A 189 -13.19 -10.61 -16.22
CA LYS A 189 -13.34 -9.19 -15.91
C LYS A 189 -12.71 -8.77 -14.57
N GLN A 190 -12.58 -9.70 -13.63
CA GLN A 190 -11.91 -9.48 -12.35
C GLN A 190 -10.42 -9.82 -12.43
N SER A 191 -10.01 -10.71 -13.31
CA SER A 191 -8.64 -11.19 -13.45
C SER A 191 -7.74 -10.17 -14.16
N SER A 192 -6.43 -10.28 -13.96
CA SER A 192 -5.43 -9.41 -14.60
C SER A 192 -4.40 -10.22 -15.37
N LEU A 193 -3.99 -9.71 -16.52
CA LEU A 193 -2.87 -10.22 -17.33
C LEU A 193 -1.94 -9.06 -17.63
N ALA A 194 -0.66 -9.19 -17.29
CA ALA A 194 0.30 -8.10 -17.46
C ALA A 194 1.65 -8.58 -17.94
N GLY A 195 2.31 -7.75 -18.73
CA GLY A 195 3.69 -7.94 -19.20
C GLY A 195 4.53 -6.72 -18.92
N LYS A 196 5.79 -6.93 -18.47
CA LYS A 196 6.77 -5.88 -18.27
C LYS A 196 8.07 -6.24 -18.96
N LEU A 197 8.57 -5.35 -19.77
CA LEU A 197 9.89 -5.39 -20.38
C LEU A 197 10.82 -4.43 -19.66
N HIS A 198 11.92 -4.94 -19.13
CA HIS A 198 12.99 -4.16 -18.53
C HIS A 198 14.24 -4.23 -19.37
N PHE A 199 14.88 -3.09 -19.65
CA PHE A 199 16.13 -3.02 -20.40
C PHE A 199 16.95 -1.79 -20.03
N ALA A 200 18.27 -1.88 -20.23
CA ALA A 200 19.19 -0.77 -20.01
C ALA A 200 19.68 -0.18 -21.34
N CYS A 201 19.80 1.15 -21.39
CA CYS A 201 20.42 1.89 -22.47
C CYS A 201 21.42 2.89 -21.89
N GLY A 202 22.71 2.60 -22.03
CA GLY A 202 23.77 3.34 -21.35
C GLY A 202 23.70 3.19 -19.84
N THR A 203 23.55 4.32 -19.13
CA THR A 203 23.42 4.38 -17.67
C THR A 203 21.97 4.52 -17.19
N THR A 204 21.01 4.47 -18.11
CA THR A 204 19.59 4.61 -17.82
C THR A 204 18.88 3.28 -18.05
N GLU A 205 18.05 2.88 -17.11
CA GLU A 205 17.19 1.72 -17.20
C GLU A 205 15.77 2.17 -17.58
N PHE A 206 15.09 1.32 -18.35
CA PHE A 206 13.74 1.56 -18.83
C PHE A 206 12.84 0.37 -18.56
N ASP A 207 11.61 0.66 -18.18
CA ASP A 207 10.52 -0.29 -18.05
C ASP A 207 9.40 0.07 -19.03
N ILE A 208 8.88 -0.94 -19.75
CA ILE A 208 7.66 -0.82 -20.54
C ILE A 208 6.66 -1.83 -19.99
N LEU A 209 5.50 -1.35 -19.56
CA LEU A 209 4.45 -2.15 -18.98
C LEU A 209 3.21 -2.11 -19.86
N THR A 210 2.55 -3.25 -20.04
CA THR A 210 1.22 -3.34 -20.63
C THR A 210 0.40 -4.35 -19.84
N ALA A 211 -0.84 -4.00 -19.54
CA ALA A 211 -1.73 -4.85 -18.76
C ALA A 211 -3.18 -4.71 -19.17
N LYS A 212 -3.88 -5.81 -19.07
CA LYS A 212 -5.31 -5.83 -18.80
C LYS A 212 -5.45 -6.00 -17.28
N HIS A 213 -5.93 -4.99 -16.56
CA HIS A 213 -6.05 -4.99 -15.11
C HIS A 213 -7.50 -4.79 -14.71
N TYR A 214 -8.12 -5.83 -14.13
CA TYR A 214 -9.56 -5.93 -13.98
C TYR A 214 -10.27 -5.74 -15.33
N LYS A 215 -11.02 -4.67 -15.49
CA LYS A 215 -11.75 -4.33 -16.74
C LYS A 215 -10.92 -3.44 -17.66
N ASP A 216 -9.91 -2.76 -17.13
CA ASP A 216 -9.22 -1.66 -17.77
C ASP A 216 -7.97 -2.13 -18.53
N ALA A 217 -7.58 -1.37 -19.55
CA ALA A 217 -6.30 -1.53 -20.22
C ALA A 217 -5.30 -0.49 -19.70
N VAL A 218 -4.05 -0.90 -19.47
CA VAL A 218 -3.00 -0.07 -18.88
C VAL A 218 -1.74 -0.14 -19.73
N ILE A 219 -1.13 1.01 -19.99
CA ILE A 219 0.20 1.12 -20.58
C ILE A 219 1.06 1.94 -19.64
N GLY A 220 2.27 1.47 -19.33
CA GLY A 220 3.20 2.14 -18.45
C GLY A 220 4.58 2.29 -19.06
N LEU A 221 5.26 3.38 -18.70
CA LEU A 221 6.65 3.66 -19.02
C LEU A 221 7.36 4.08 -17.75
N GLY A 222 8.50 3.45 -17.45
CA GLY A 222 9.37 3.77 -16.34
C GLY A 222 10.79 4.06 -16.80
N SER A 223 11.50 4.90 -16.07
CA SER A 223 12.92 5.13 -16.29
C SER A 223 13.63 5.46 -14.99
N THR A 224 14.87 4.97 -14.86
CA THR A 224 15.73 5.19 -13.70
C THR A 224 17.15 5.52 -14.18
N GLY A 225 17.77 6.48 -13.53
CA GLY A 225 19.14 6.89 -13.87
C GLY A 225 19.81 7.66 -12.75
N TYR A 226 20.98 8.21 -13.04
CA TYR A 226 21.77 8.98 -12.10
C TYR A 226 22.09 10.37 -12.65
N LEU A 227 22.05 11.37 -11.77
CA LEU A 227 22.54 12.71 -12.01
C LEU A 227 23.64 13.01 -10.98
N GLY A 228 24.89 12.83 -11.35
CA GLY A 228 25.98 12.78 -10.40
C GLY A 228 25.81 11.60 -9.41
N ASN A 229 25.69 11.90 -8.13
CA ASN A 229 25.48 10.90 -7.07
C ASN A 229 24.01 10.77 -6.64
N ALA A 230 23.11 11.52 -7.25
CA ALA A 230 21.67 11.40 -6.99
C ALA A 230 21.05 10.41 -7.98
N ALA A 231 20.23 9.49 -7.48
CA ALA A 231 19.41 8.65 -8.33
C ALA A 231 18.07 9.36 -8.60
N TRP A 232 17.60 9.29 -9.84
CA TRP A 232 16.30 9.81 -10.25
C TRP A 232 15.46 8.70 -10.87
N ARG A 233 14.13 8.81 -10.73
CA ARG A 233 13.16 7.87 -11.30
C ARG A 233 11.94 8.63 -11.80
N LEU A 234 11.38 8.13 -12.89
CA LEU A 234 10.18 8.66 -13.50
C LEU A 234 9.35 7.50 -14.01
N ASP A 235 8.15 7.33 -13.48
CA ASP A 235 7.17 6.37 -13.95
C ASP A 235 5.87 7.08 -14.33
N GLY A 236 5.27 6.63 -15.41
CA GLY A 236 3.96 7.07 -15.85
C GLY A 236 3.12 5.93 -16.36
N ILE A 237 1.85 5.90 -16.01
CA ILE A 237 0.87 4.96 -16.56
C ILE A 237 -0.32 5.70 -17.15
N TRP A 238 -0.79 5.19 -18.26
CA TRP A 238 -2.03 5.58 -18.89
C TRP A 238 -3.03 4.45 -18.76
N THR A 239 -4.16 4.72 -18.10
CA THR A 239 -5.24 3.76 -17.89
C THR A 239 -6.43 4.13 -18.77
N PHE A 240 -6.87 3.19 -19.59
CA PHE A 240 -8.07 3.27 -20.42
C PHE A 240 -9.21 2.58 -19.67
N LEU A 241 -10.21 3.33 -19.27
CA LEU A 241 -11.37 2.82 -18.55
C LEU A 241 -12.32 2.12 -19.52
N ASN A 242 -12.81 0.95 -19.13
CA ASN A 242 -13.71 0.17 -20.00
C ASN A 242 -15.19 0.44 -19.73
N GLU A 243 -15.53 1.31 -18.77
CA GLU A 243 -16.90 1.70 -18.48
C GLU A 243 -17.08 3.19 -18.80
N ASP A 244 -18.11 3.52 -19.57
CA ASP A 244 -18.48 4.89 -19.90
C ASP A 244 -19.22 5.53 -18.70
N ARG A 245 -18.43 6.09 -17.78
CA ARG A 245 -18.91 6.79 -16.57
C ARG A 245 -18.52 8.27 -16.58
N GLY A 246 -18.13 8.80 -17.75
CA GLY A 246 -17.75 10.20 -17.93
C GLY A 246 -16.25 10.48 -17.94
N THR A 247 -15.43 9.50 -17.60
CA THR A 247 -13.97 9.54 -17.78
C THR A 247 -13.55 8.34 -18.61
N ASP A 248 -12.97 8.57 -19.79
CA ASP A 248 -12.54 7.49 -20.70
C ASP A 248 -11.15 6.95 -20.35
N ASN A 249 -10.29 7.82 -19.84
CA ASN A 249 -8.91 7.49 -19.55
C ASN A 249 -8.27 8.52 -18.61
N TYR A 250 -7.18 8.11 -17.94
CA TYR A 250 -6.41 9.02 -17.11
C TYR A 250 -4.93 8.66 -17.09
N LEU A 251 -4.11 9.66 -16.80
CA LEU A 251 -2.66 9.53 -16.59
C LEU A 251 -2.34 9.59 -15.10
N SER A 252 -1.45 8.70 -14.63
CA SER A 252 -0.78 8.83 -13.32
C SER A 252 0.73 8.87 -13.53
N VAL A 253 1.41 9.77 -12.81
CA VAL A 253 2.86 9.97 -12.93
C VAL A 253 3.47 10.07 -11.55
N VAL A 254 4.61 9.44 -11.34
CA VAL A 254 5.49 9.68 -10.19
C VAL A 254 6.88 10.03 -10.69
N ALA A 255 7.47 11.05 -10.08
CA ALA A 255 8.87 11.44 -10.32
C ALA A 255 9.55 11.63 -8.98
N ASN A 256 10.71 11.00 -8.79
CA ASN A 256 11.45 11.14 -7.55
C ASN A 256 12.95 11.24 -7.77
N MET A 257 13.61 11.77 -6.75
CA MET A 257 15.07 11.84 -6.67
C MET A 257 15.51 11.59 -5.25
N ASP A 258 16.54 10.78 -5.06
CA ASP A 258 17.12 10.51 -3.75
C ASP A 258 18.63 10.75 -3.73
N TYR A 259 19.11 11.06 -2.54
CA TYR A 259 20.52 11.36 -2.29
C TYR A 259 20.95 10.94 -0.89
N SER A 260 22.21 10.51 -0.77
CA SER A 260 22.87 10.25 0.53
C SER A 260 24.02 11.20 0.73
N TRP A 261 24.14 11.79 1.94
CA TRP A 261 25.23 12.70 2.29
C TRP A 261 25.64 12.55 3.75
N VAL A 262 26.77 13.14 4.10
CA VAL A 262 27.25 13.20 5.47
C VAL A 262 27.16 14.66 5.94
N TRP A 263 26.53 14.88 7.11
CA TRP A 263 26.44 16.18 7.73
C TRP A 263 26.65 16.04 9.25
N TRP A 264 27.51 16.88 9.81
CA TRP A 264 27.95 16.80 11.23
C TRP A 264 28.40 15.39 11.66
N GLY A 265 29.09 14.66 10.78
CA GLY A 265 29.56 13.30 11.02
C GLY A 265 28.46 12.26 11.13
N LYS A 266 27.23 12.57 10.70
CA LYS A 266 26.10 11.63 10.60
C LYS A 266 25.78 11.32 9.14
N ASN A 267 25.39 10.08 8.88
CA ASN A 267 24.88 9.67 7.58
C ASN A 267 23.43 10.12 7.45
N LEU A 268 23.14 10.85 6.40
CA LEU A 268 21.81 11.27 6.03
C LEU A 268 21.44 10.64 4.68
N TYR A 269 20.18 10.27 4.57
CA TYR A 269 19.55 9.87 3.32
C TYR A 269 18.23 10.63 3.19
N GLY A 270 17.90 11.10 2.01
CA GLY A 270 16.62 11.74 1.78
C GLY A 270 16.16 11.57 0.34
N TYR A 271 14.86 11.67 0.16
CA TYR A 271 14.25 11.76 -1.18
C TYR A 271 13.17 12.83 -1.23
N LEU A 272 12.89 13.28 -2.45
CA LEU A 272 11.75 14.10 -2.81
C LEU A 272 10.99 13.37 -3.91
N GLU A 273 9.65 13.32 -3.77
CA GLU A 273 8.77 12.64 -4.71
C GLU A 273 7.55 13.50 -5.04
N TYR A 274 7.30 13.67 -6.32
CA TYR A 274 6.06 14.26 -6.85
C TYR A 274 5.17 13.17 -7.43
N TYR A 275 3.89 13.21 -7.10
CA TYR A 275 2.87 12.31 -7.63
C TYR A 275 1.70 13.08 -8.22
N PHE A 276 1.25 12.66 -9.41
CA PHE A 276 0.06 13.14 -10.09
C PHE A 276 -0.87 11.98 -10.41
N ASN A 277 -2.18 12.16 -10.14
CA ASN A 277 -3.22 11.22 -10.54
C ASN A 277 -4.37 11.95 -11.24
N GLY A 278 -4.52 11.72 -12.53
CA GLY A 278 -5.52 12.37 -13.36
C GLY A 278 -6.97 11.95 -13.08
N LEU A 279 -7.21 10.78 -12.47
CA LEU A 279 -8.54 10.33 -12.06
C LEU A 279 -9.09 11.13 -10.88
N CYS A 280 -8.21 11.52 -9.96
CA CYS A 280 -8.57 12.20 -8.73
C CYS A 280 -8.88 13.69 -8.96
N HIS A 281 -9.61 14.31 -8.03
CA HIS A 281 -9.95 15.73 -8.08
C HIS A 281 -10.19 16.32 -6.68
N ASN A 282 -10.21 17.68 -6.57
CA ASN A 282 -10.18 18.39 -5.30
C ASN A 282 -11.57 18.54 -4.62
N ARG A 283 -12.62 18.05 -5.22
CA ARG A 283 -13.95 17.99 -4.61
C ARG A 283 -14.12 16.66 -3.90
N TYR A 284 -13.54 16.53 -2.72
CA TYR A 284 -13.36 15.25 -2.01
C TYR A 284 -14.67 14.53 -1.70
N THR A 285 -15.74 15.27 -1.38
CA THR A 285 -17.08 14.70 -1.19
C THR A 285 -17.60 14.01 -2.46
N GLU A 286 -17.37 14.62 -3.63
CA GLU A 286 -17.73 14.03 -4.92
C GLU A 286 -16.77 12.90 -5.30
N ALA A 287 -15.47 13.10 -5.12
CA ALA A 287 -14.45 12.10 -5.39
C ALA A 287 -14.68 10.80 -4.59
N SER A 288 -15.06 10.92 -3.32
CA SER A 288 -15.37 9.75 -2.47
C SER A 288 -16.64 9.01 -2.90
N ALA A 289 -17.52 9.66 -3.64
CA ALA A 289 -18.75 9.07 -4.19
C ALA A 289 -18.59 8.62 -5.65
N ASP A 290 -17.46 8.92 -6.29
CA ASP A 290 -17.17 8.51 -7.67
C ASP A 290 -16.94 6.99 -7.72
N PRO A 291 -17.71 6.24 -8.54
CA PRO A 291 -17.57 4.79 -8.62
C PRO A 291 -16.19 4.31 -9.08
N ASP A 292 -15.52 5.04 -9.98
CA ASP A 292 -14.20 4.66 -10.49
C ASP A 292 -13.11 4.87 -9.44
N ILE A 293 -13.26 5.87 -8.58
CA ILE A 293 -12.37 6.13 -7.44
C ILE A 293 -12.65 5.12 -6.33
N SER A 294 -13.92 4.96 -5.93
CA SER A 294 -14.30 4.08 -4.83
C SER A 294 -13.98 2.60 -5.10
N GLU A 295 -14.16 2.11 -6.33
CA GLU A 295 -13.74 0.77 -6.72
C GLU A 295 -12.22 0.55 -6.53
N ARG A 296 -11.39 1.55 -6.84
CA ARG A 296 -9.92 1.45 -6.69
C ARG A 296 -9.49 1.54 -5.24
N ILE A 297 -10.16 2.34 -4.43
CA ILE A 297 -9.95 2.36 -2.98
C ILE A 297 -10.31 0.99 -2.38
N ASP A 298 -11.46 0.41 -2.73
CA ASP A 298 -11.90 -0.91 -2.25
C ASP A 298 -10.96 -2.07 -2.69
N ARG A 299 -10.29 -1.91 -3.83
CA ARG A 299 -9.26 -2.85 -4.31
C ARG A 299 -7.89 -2.62 -3.67
N GLY A 300 -7.69 -1.52 -2.92
CA GLY A 300 -6.39 -1.13 -2.37
C GLY A 300 -5.40 -0.65 -3.43
N GLU A 301 -5.88 -0.09 -4.52
CA GLU A 301 -5.07 0.47 -5.62
C GLU A 301 -4.87 1.98 -5.49
N LEU A 302 -5.80 2.66 -4.81
CA LEU A 302 -5.81 4.10 -4.59
C LEU A 302 -5.96 4.41 -3.11
N PHE A 303 -5.14 5.33 -2.60
CA PHE A 303 -5.06 5.68 -1.19
C PHE A 303 -5.34 7.16 -0.90
N THR A 304 -5.49 7.97 -1.94
CA THR A 304 -5.63 9.42 -1.87
C THR A 304 -6.68 9.89 -2.87
N LEU A 305 -7.34 11.00 -2.57
CA LEU A 305 -8.40 11.59 -3.40
C LEU A 305 -7.91 12.81 -4.18
N GLY A 306 -6.86 13.47 -3.71
CA GLY A 306 -6.28 14.61 -4.38
C GLY A 306 -5.50 14.23 -5.63
N ARG A 307 -5.24 15.23 -6.46
CA ARG A 307 -4.62 15.04 -7.78
C ARG A 307 -3.10 15.16 -7.76
N ASN A 308 -2.54 16.03 -6.91
CA ASN A 308 -1.12 16.37 -6.91
C ASN A 308 -0.55 16.31 -5.50
N TYR A 309 0.55 15.58 -5.33
CA TYR A 309 1.25 15.47 -4.06
C TYR A 309 2.74 15.75 -4.23
N LEU A 310 3.30 16.41 -3.23
CA LEU A 310 4.75 16.53 -3.05
C LEU A 310 5.10 15.91 -1.70
N SER A 311 5.96 14.92 -1.72
CA SER A 311 6.38 14.19 -0.54
C SER A 311 7.88 14.30 -0.36
N GLY A 312 8.33 14.36 0.88
CA GLY A 312 9.73 14.36 1.25
C GLY A 312 10.00 13.38 2.38
N HIS A 313 11.18 12.80 2.36
CA HIS A 313 11.63 11.90 3.40
C HIS A 313 13.08 12.19 3.77
N ILE A 314 13.38 12.13 5.05
CA ILE A 314 14.74 12.19 5.55
C ILE A 314 14.95 11.10 6.60
N ARG A 315 16.09 10.41 6.50
CA ARG A 315 16.62 9.52 7.52
C ARG A 315 17.93 10.11 8.05
N VAL A 316 18.08 10.12 9.35
CA VAL A 316 19.34 10.48 10.03
C VAL A 316 19.80 9.29 10.86
N GLU A 317 20.98 8.78 10.57
CA GLU A 317 21.66 7.77 11.37
C GLU A 317 22.35 8.43 12.56
N LEU A 318 21.65 8.52 13.69
CA LEU A 318 22.20 9.08 14.92
C LEU A 318 23.25 8.12 15.54
N HIS A 319 23.02 6.83 15.39
CA HIS A 319 23.91 5.74 15.77
C HIS A 319 23.67 4.57 14.79
N PRO A 320 24.62 3.69 14.49
CA PRO A 320 24.39 2.53 13.62
C PRO A 320 23.19 1.65 14.01
N LEU A 321 22.83 1.64 15.30
CA LEU A 321 21.66 0.92 15.83
C LEU A 321 20.45 1.84 16.11
N PHE A 322 20.54 3.15 15.84
CA PHE A 322 19.47 4.09 16.12
C PHE A 322 19.30 5.11 14.99
N ASN A 323 18.20 4.98 14.27
CA ASN A 323 17.84 5.82 13.14
C ASN A 323 16.57 6.61 13.43
N VAL A 324 16.53 7.86 13.00
CA VAL A 324 15.32 8.68 13.02
C VAL A 324 14.91 9.05 11.61
N TYR A 325 13.60 9.14 11.41
CA TYR A 325 12.98 9.35 10.11
C TYR A 325 11.91 10.42 10.21
N LEU A 326 11.75 11.21 9.19
CA LEU A 326 10.60 12.07 8.99
C LEU A 326 10.13 11.94 7.55
N THR A 327 8.87 11.58 7.38
CA THR A 327 8.18 11.63 6.09
C THR A 327 7.14 12.73 6.13
N ILE A 328 7.04 13.51 5.05
CA ILE A 328 6.05 14.57 4.87
C ILE A 328 5.32 14.29 3.57
N ILE A 329 4.00 14.33 3.60
CA ILE A 329 3.14 14.21 2.44
C ILE A 329 2.28 15.47 2.37
N ASN A 330 2.42 16.26 1.31
CA ASN A 330 1.61 17.46 1.09
C ASN A 330 0.71 17.26 -0.12
N ASN A 331 -0.58 17.56 0.04
CA ASN A 331 -1.44 17.79 -1.09
C ASN A 331 -1.14 19.19 -1.65
N LEU A 332 -0.74 19.32 -2.91
CA LEU A 332 -0.41 20.60 -3.53
C LEU A 332 -1.64 21.39 -3.98
N THR A 333 -2.81 20.75 -3.98
CA THR A 333 -4.06 21.36 -4.44
C THR A 333 -4.87 21.98 -3.30
N ASP A 334 -4.54 21.60 -2.06
CA ASP A 334 -5.08 22.21 -0.86
C ASP A 334 -3.98 22.33 0.23
N PRO A 335 -4.17 23.18 1.27
CA PRO A 335 -3.17 23.35 2.33
C PRO A 335 -3.28 22.24 3.39
N SER A 336 -3.19 20.97 2.98
CA SER A 336 -3.27 19.82 3.89
C SER A 336 -2.18 18.79 3.65
N GLY A 337 -1.96 17.93 4.64
CA GLY A 337 -0.95 16.90 4.54
C GLY A 337 -0.79 16.06 5.79
N ALA A 338 0.26 15.24 5.79
CA ALA A 338 0.64 14.37 6.90
C ALA A 338 2.12 14.50 7.22
N LEU A 339 2.45 14.49 8.51
CA LEU A 339 3.79 14.37 9.07
C LEU A 339 3.89 13.02 9.77
N GLN A 340 4.95 12.27 9.47
CA GLN A 340 5.15 10.91 9.97
C GLN A 340 6.56 10.78 10.57
N PRO A 341 6.80 11.29 11.80
CA PRO A 341 8.03 11.05 12.53
C PRO A 341 8.13 9.59 12.98
N ARG A 342 9.32 9.01 12.89
CA ARG A 342 9.60 7.64 13.32
C ARG A 342 11.03 7.52 13.84
N ALA A 343 11.22 6.71 14.88
CA ALA A 343 12.53 6.30 15.38
C ALA A 343 12.59 4.76 15.42
N VAL A 344 13.70 4.19 14.99
CA VAL A 344 13.94 2.76 15.00
C VAL A 344 15.23 2.50 15.78
N TRP A 345 15.13 1.61 16.76
CA TRP A 345 16.23 1.24 17.63
C TRP A 345 16.43 -0.27 17.67
N ASP A 346 17.56 -0.73 17.16
CA ASP A 346 18.01 -2.11 17.25
C ASP A 346 18.70 -2.33 18.61
N ILE A 347 17.93 -2.78 19.62
CA ILE A 347 18.43 -2.98 20.99
C ILE A 347 19.42 -4.13 21.03
N THR A 348 19.11 -5.20 20.34
CA THR A 348 19.98 -6.38 20.15
C THR A 348 19.88 -6.87 18.70
N GLN A 349 20.62 -7.89 18.33
CA GLN A 349 20.54 -8.53 17.01
C GLN A 349 19.12 -9.04 16.66
N ASN A 350 18.32 -9.34 17.68
CA ASN A 350 17.02 -9.97 17.54
C ASN A 350 15.86 -9.09 18.02
N VAL A 351 16.15 -7.93 18.62
CA VAL A 351 15.11 -7.06 19.21
C VAL A 351 15.21 -5.67 18.63
N GLN A 352 14.14 -5.24 18.02
CA GLN A 352 13.98 -3.88 17.49
C GLN A 352 12.76 -3.21 18.13
N ILE A 353 12.91 -1.94 18.48
CA ILE A 353 11.80 -1.06 18.87
C ILE A 353 11.62 0.00 17.80
N THR A 354 10.39 0.16 17.35
CA THR A 354 9.97 1.27 16.50
C THR A 354 8.96 2.12 17.26
N PHE A 355 9.24 3.41 17.36
CA PHE A 355 8.32 4.41 17.89
C PHE A 355 8.02 5.44 16.80
N GLY A 356 6.76 5.85 16.65
CA GLY A 356 6.38 6.81 15.63
C GLY A 356 4.99 7.38 15.84
N GLY A 357 4.56 8.21 14.89
CA GLY A 357 3.23 8.79 14.91
C GLY A 357 2.84 9.34 13.54
N ASN A 358 1.54 9.61 13.41
CA ASN A 358 0.95 10.29 12.27
C ASN A 358 0.27 11.56 12.78
N VAL A 359 0.65 12.69 12.21
CA VAL A 359 0.07 14.00 12.51
C VAL A 359 -0.47 14.57 11.21
N TYR A 360 -1.79 14.71 11.16
CA TYR A 360 -2.47 15.26 9.99
C TYR A 360 -2.77 16.74 10.20
N TYR A 361 -2.63 17.53 9.15
CA TYR A 361 -2.92 18.96 9.18
C TYR A 361 -3.73 19.36 7.94
N GLY A 362 -4.53 20.39 8.09
CA GLY A 362 -5.40 20.96 7.09
C GLY A 362 -6.64 21.60 7.71
N GLY A 363 -7.29 22.49 6.98
CA GLY A 363 -8.57 23.06 7.33
C GLY A 363 -9.74 22.15 6.93
N ARG A 364 -10.97 22.58 7.22
CA ARG A 364 -12.19 21.93 6.69
C ARG A 364 -12.18 21.97 5.16
N ASP A 365 -12.80 20.96 4.55
CA ASP A 365 -12.92 20.75 3.11
C ASP A 365 -11.58 20.50 2.41
N THR A 366 -10.53 20.15 3.18
CA THR A 366 -9.26 19.64 2.66
C THR A 366 -9.16 18.13 2.88
N GLU A 367 -8.29 17.46 2.12
CA GLU A 367 -8.19 16.01 2.16
C GLU A 367 -7.81 15.46 3.53
N TYR A 368 -6.74 16.00 4.14
CA TYR A 368 -6.25 15.54 5.44
C TYR A 368 -6.88 16.29 6.62
N GLY A 369 -7.41 17.49 6.41
CA GLY A 369 -8.11 18.27 7.42
C GLY A 369 -9.57 17.90 7.60
N GLY A 370 -10.12 17.07 6.72
CA GLY A 370 -11.45 16.51 6.78
C GLY A 370 -12.41 17.09 5.75
N TYR A 371 -13.05 16.19 5.01
CA TYR A 371 -14.08 16.50 4.02
C TYR A 371 -15.39 15.77 4.37
N LYS A 372 -16.50 16.32 3.90
CA LYS A 372 -17.83 15.78 4.18
C LYS A 372 -18.05 14.44 3.47
N ILE A 373 -18.51 13.43 4.21
CA ILE A 373 -18.90 12.15 3.65
C ILE A 373 -20.25 12.33 2.94
N ALA A 374 -20.32 11.92 1.67
CA ALA A 374 -21.53 12.08 0.85
C ALA A 374 -22.77 11.46 1.54
N GLY A 375 -23.90 12.19 1.54
CA GLY A 375 -25.14 11.73 2.14
C GLY A 375 -25.18 11.78 3.68
N THR A 376 -24.16 12.32 4.35
CA THR A 376 -24.07 12.42 5.83
C THR A 376 -23.73 13.84 6.28
N ASN A 377 -23.75 14.07 7.61
CA ASN A 377 -23.24 15.29 8.24
C ASN A 377 -21.84 15.10 8.84
N PHE A 378 -21.23 13.93 8.68
CA PHE A 378 -19.92 13.60 9.24
C PHE A 378 -18.79 13.99 8.30
N LEU A 379 -17.64 14.28 8.89
CA LEU A 379 -16.38 14.46 8.16
C LEU A 379 -15.58 13.17 8.15
N ASN A 380 -15.01 12.82 6.99
CA ASN A 380 -13.91 11.89 6.90
C ASN A 380 -12.63 12.66 7.23
N LYS A 381 -12.16 12.54 8.47
CA LYS A 381 -10.97 13.22 8.98
C LYS A 381 -10.06 12.18 9.63
N ALA A 382 -8.81 12.14 9.20
CA ALA A 382 -7.82 11.24 9.73
C ALA A 382 -7.48 11.59 11.20
N SER A 383 -7.37 10.57 12.06
CA SER A 383 -7.02 10.74 13.47
C SER A 383 -5.51 10.81 13.65
N ASN A 384 -5.03 11.77 14.42
CA ASN A 384 -3.64 11.78 14.85
C ASN A 384 -3.35 10.54 15.69
N SER A 385 -2.15 10.00 15.56
CA SER A 385 -1.78 8.79 16.29
C SER A 385 -0.33 8.75 16.70
N VAL A 386 -0.05 7.98 17.75
CA VAL A 386 1.31 7.54 18.11
C VAL A 386 1.27 6.02 18.28
N PHE A 387 2.38 5.38 17.99
CA PHE A 387 2.52 3.93 18.13
C PHE A 387 3.88 3.53 18.66
N LEU A 388 3.91 2.38 19.33
CA LEU A 388 5.11 1.68 19.77
C LEU A 388 5.03 0.24 19.26
N TRP A 389 6.07 -0.19 18.57
CA TRP A 389 6.16 -1.53 18.01
C TRP A 389 7.43 -2.22 18.51
N LEU A 390 7.29 -3.39 19.09
CA LEU A 390 8.36 -4.28 19.47
C LEU A 390 8.40 -5.45 18.49
N THR A 391 9.52 -5.63 17.81
CA THR A 391 9.77 -6.76 16.90
C THR A 391 10.83 -7.67 17.50
N TYR A 392 10.56 -8.97 17.50
CA TYR A 392 11.52 -10.01 17.89
C TYR A 392 11.73 -10.98 16.73
N PHE A 393 12.96 -11.11 16.30
CA PHE A 393 13.39 -12.05 15.25
C PHE A 393 13.99 -13.31 15.90
N PHE A 394 13.50 -14.51 15.54
CA PHE A 394 13.92 -15.78 16.10
C PHE A 394 14.33 -16.80 15.02
#